data_05eb362489ea35e8a1587f6249e2474a
#
_entry.id   05eb362489ea35e8a1587f6249e2474a
#
_cell.length_a   1.000
_cell.length_b   1.000
_cell.length_c   1.000
_cell.angle_alpha   90.00
_cell.angle_beta   90.00
_cell.angle_gamma   90.00
#
_symmetry.space_group_name_H-M   'P 1'
#
loop_
_entity.id
_entity.type
_entity.pdbx_description
1 polymer ?
#
loop_
_entity_poly.entity_id
_entity_poly.type
_entity_poly.pdbx_seq_one_letter_code
_entity_poly.pdbx_strand_id
1 'polypeptide(L)'
;VWGTFCTPCLEEMPDLAELNREYQEKGVQIIGICSDTINADKELDEAQLEKARELAEQTGADYPHIAMSGTLVDTLLPQVMAVPMTIFVDSEGTQVGTAYMGARDKEGWAGILDEVLASVQ
;
A
#
# COMPACT_ATOMS: atom_id res chain seq x y z
N VAL A 1 -0.55 1.44 2.40
CA VAL A 1 -1.67 1.09 3.29
C VAL A 1 -2.93 1.79 2.81
N TRP A 2 -4.00 1.05 2.68
CA TRP A 2 -5.27 1.56 2.16
C TRP A 2 -6.44 1.00 2.97
N GLY A 3 -7.64 1.47 2.67
CA GLY A 3 -8.86 0.98 3.31
C GLY A 3 -9.99 0.87 2.31
N THR A 4 -10.93 -0.05 2.55
CA THR A 4 -12.06 -0.27 1.64
C THR A 4 -12.99 0.93 1.55
N PHE A 5 -12.98 1.79 2.57
CA PHE A 5 -13.79 3.00 2.66
C PHE A 5 -13.12 4.23 2.05
N CYS A 6 -11.88 4.09 1.62
CA CYS A 6 -11.00 5.23 1.30
C CYS A 6 -11.02 5.53 -0.20
N THR A 7 -11.83 6.49 -0.61
CA THR A 7 -11.93 6.90 -2.01
C THR A 7 -10.60 7.36 -2.61
N PRO A 8 -9.81 8.22 -1.95
CA PRO A 8 -8.49 8.58 -2.50
C PRO A 8 -7.56 7.39 -2.68
N CYS A 9 -7.63 6.38 -1.79
CA CYS A 9 -6.86 5.16 -1.94
C CYS A 9 -7.21 4.44 -3.24
N LEU A 10 -8.51 4.29 -3.49
CA LEU A 10 -9.01 3.59 -4.67
C LEU A 10 -8.67 4.35 -5.96
N GLU A 11 -8.66 5.68 -5.89
CA GLU A 11 -8.33 6.51 -7.05
C GLU A 11 -6.87 6.40 -7.47
N GLU A 12 -5.93 6.21 -6.52
CA GLU A 12 -4.51 6.08 -6.87
C GLU A 12 -4.09 4.66 -7.24
N MET A 13 -4.88 3.65 -6.89
CA MET A 13 -4.51 2.25 -7.10
C MET A 13 -4.23 1.87 -8.55
N PRO A 14 -5.01 2.34 -9.55
CA PRO A 14 -4.67 2.05 -10.94
C PRO A 14 -3.31 2.60 -11.35
N ASP A 15 -2.97 3.79 -10.89
CA ASP A 15 -1.68 4.41 -11.19
C ASP A 15 -0.53 3.64 -10.53
N LEU A 16 -0.74 3.19 -9.30
CA LEU A 16 0.24 2.36 -8.60
C LEU A 16 0.46 1.03 -9.32
N ALA A 17 -0.59 0.44 -9.87
CA ALA A 17 -0.46 -0.79 -10.65
C ALA A 17 0.39 -0.58 -11.90
N GLU A 18 0.19 0.54 -12.61
CA GLU A 18 1.02 0.88 -13.77
C GLU A 18 2.47 1.08 -13.37
N LEU A 19 2.72 1.81 -12.28
CA LEU A 19 4.06 2.05 -11.78
C LEU A 19 4.74 0.75 -11.35
N ASN A 20 3.99 -0.15 -10.73
CA ASN A 20 4.52 -1.45 -10.34
C ASN A 20 5.06 -2.20 -11.55
N ARG A 21 4.32 -2.22 -12.65
CA ARG A 21 4.75 -2.87 -13.88
C ARG A 21 5.97 -2.19 -14.50
N GLU A 22 5.96 -0.85 -14.53
CA GLU A 22 7.04 -0.08 -15.14
C GLU A 22 8.34 -0.15 -14.33
N TYR A 23 8.25 -0.21 -13.01
CA TYR A 23 9.42 -0.15 -12.12
C TYR A 23 9.95 -1.53 -11.70
N GLN A 24 9.29 -2.62 -12.09
CA GLN A 24 9.80 -3.97 -11.80
C GLN A 24 11.20 -4.19 -12.36
N GLU A 25 11.48 -3.65 -13.53
CA GLU A 25 12.79 -3.73 -14.15
C GLU A 25 13.87 -3.02 -13.34
N LYS A 26 13.46 -2.06 -12.52
CA LYS A 26 14.35 -1.31 -11.65
C LYS A 26 14.44 -1.91 -10.25
N GLY A 27 13.79 -3.05 -10.03
CA GLY A 27 13.81 -3.74 -8.75
C GLY A 27 12.80 -3.24 -7.73
N VAL A 28 11.75 -2.56 -8.17
CA VAL A 28 10.69 -2.06 -7.27
C VAL A 28 9.51 -3.03 -7.27
N GLN A 29 9.00 -3.32 -6.08
CA GLN A 29 7.77 -4.09 -5.90
C GLN A 29 6.82 -3.30 -5.01
N ILE A 30 5.60 -3.05 -5.50
CA ILE A 30 4.56 -2.42 -4.71
C ILE A 30 3.74 -3.51 -4.03
N ILE A 31 3.44 -3.31 -2.76
CA ILE A 31 2.58 -4.21 -1.98
C ILE A 31 1.52 -3.36 -1.31
N GLY A 32 0.27 -3.78 -1.43
CA GLY A 32 -0.83 -3.12 -0.73
C GLY A 32 -1.09 -3.79 0.61
N ILE A 33 -1.41 -2.99 1.63
CA ILE A 33 -1.84 -3.50 2.92
C ILE A 33 -3.19 -2.87 3.23
N CYS A 34 -4.22 -3.69 3.30
CA CYS A 34 -5.58 -3.20 3.58
C CYS A 34 -5.80 -3.14 5.09
N SER A 35 -6.03 -1.94 5.60
CA SER A 35 -6.07 -1.68 7.04
C SER A 35 -7.34 -2.15 7.73
N ASP A 36 -8.45 -2.27 7.00
CA ASP A 36 -9.75 -2.56 7.59
C ASP A 36 -10.27 -3.97 7.31
N THR A 37 -9.35 -4.92 7.18
CA THR A 37 -9.71 -6.35 7.05
C THR A 37 -9.93 -7.03 8.39
N ILE A 38 -9.97 -6.27 9.46
CA ILE A 38 -10.14 -6.80 10.82
C ILE A 38 -11.46 -6.30 11.43
N ASN A 39 -11.99 -7.08 12.38
CA ASN A 39 -13.19 -6.73 13.14
C ASN A 39 -12.85 -5.96 14.42
N ALA A 40 -13.86 -5.69 15.25
CA ALA A 40 -13.67 -4.95 16.51
C ALA A 40 -12.74 -5.67 17.49
N ASP A 41 -12.63 -6.99 17.40
CA ASP A 41 -11.73 -7.81 18.23
C ASP A 41 -10.33 -7.93 17.61
N LYS A 42 -10.05 -7.19 16.54
CA LYS A 42 -8.78 -7.21 15.79
C LYS A 42 -8.47 -8.57 15.17
N GLU A 43 -9.50 -9.34 14.87
CA GLU A 43 -9.39 -10.59 14.15
C GLU A 43 -9.76 -10.38 12.69
N LEU A 44 -9.25 -11.23 11.81
CA LEU A 44 -9.52 -11.14 10.38
C LEU A 44 -11.03 -11.26 10.11
N ASP A 45 -11.56 -10.30 9.38
CA ASP A 45 -12.97 -10.26 8.98
C ASP A 45 -13.05 -10.71 7.51
N GLU A 46 -13.61 -11.90 7.27
CA GLU A 46 -13.67 -12.47 5.93
C GLU A 46 -14.54 -11.67 4.96
N ALA A 47 -15.61 -11.04 5.44
CA ALA A 47 -16.45 -10.19 4.60
C ALA A 47 -15.69 -8.96 4.12
N GLN A 48 -14.90 -8.35 5.00
CA GLN A 48 -14.04 -7.22 4.65
C GLN A 48 -12.90 -7.66 3.72
N LEU A 49 -12.34 -8.84 3.95
CA LEU A 49 -11.30 -9.38 3.08
C LEU A 49 -11.83 -9.58 1.66
N GLU A 50 -13.04 -10.12 1.52
CA GLU A 50 -13.66 -10.31 0.21
C GLU A 50 -13.93 -8.97 -0.46
N LYS A 51 -14.41 -7.99 0.28
CA LYS A 51 -14.64 -6.64 -0.22
C LYS A 51 -13.32 -6.02 -0.72
N ALA A 52 -12.24 -6.21 0.03
CA ALA A 52 -10.92 -5.71 -0.38
C ALA A 52 -10.46 -6.38 -1.68
N ARG A 53 -10.67 -7.67 -1.83
CA ARG A 53 -10.33 -8.40 -3.06
C ARG A 53 -11.10 -7.86 -4.25
N GLU A 54 -12.40 -7.63 -4.09
CA GLU A 54 -13.25 -7.09 -5.15
C GLU A 54 -12.78 -5.70 -5.58
N LEU A 55 -12.45 -4.84 -4.62
CA LEU A 55 -11.97 -3.49 -4.91
C LEU A 55 -10.61 -3.50 -5.59
N ALA A 56 -9.70 -4.37 -5.17
CA ALA A 56 -8.41 -4.51 -5.83
C ALA A 56 -8.58 -4.94 -7.28
N GLU A 57 -9.51 -5.86 -7.54
CA GLU A 57 -9.81 -6.32 -8.88
C GLU A 57 -10.45 -5.22 -9.73
N GLN A 58 -11.44 -4.50 -9.19
CA GLN A 58 -12.14 -3.42 -9.89
C GLN A 58 -11.23 -2.26 -10.24
N THR A 59 -10.25 -1.95 -9.39
CA THR A 59 -9.30 -0.85 -9.61
C THR A 59 -8.13 -1.24 -10.50
N GLY A 60 -7.99 -2.54 -10.82
CA GLY A 60 -6.85 -3.02 -11.59
C GLY A 60 -5.55 -3.08 -10.78
N ALA A 61 -5.66 -3.06 -9.45
CA ALA A 61 -4.50 -3.13 -8.56
C ALA A 61 -4.00 -4.56 -8.47
N ASP A 62 -3.26 -5.00 -9.48
CA ASP A 62 -2.83 -6.37 -9.67
C ASP A 62 -1.51 -6.74 -8.97
N TYR A 63 -0.99 -5.83 -8.15
CA TYR A 63 0.15 -6.15 -7.28
C TYR A 63 -0.33 -6.87 -6.02
N PRO A 64 0.59 -7.54 -5.28
CA PRO A 64 0.19 -8.29 -4.09
C PRO A 64 -0.44 -7.42 -3.01
N HIS A 65 -1.47 -7.94 -2.37
CA HIS A 65 -2.11 -7.29 -1.23
C HIS A 65 -2.06 -8.20 -0.01
N ILE A 66 -1.82 -7.59 1.14
CA ILE A 66 -1.73 -8.29 2.42
C ILE A 66 -2.85 -7.76 3.32
N ALA A 67 -3.52 -8.67 4.00
CA ALA A 67 -4.52 -8.30 5.00
C ALA A 67 -3.84 -7.83 6.28
N MET A 68 -4.42 -6.83 6.93
CA MET A 68 -3.96 -6.39 8.25
C MET A 68 -4.35 -7.48 9.26
N SER A 69 -3.38 -8.24 9.73
CA SER A 69 -3.60 -9.35 10.66
C SER A 69 -2.31 -9.69 11.38
N GLY A 70 -2.42 -10.51 12.44
CA GLY A 70 -1.27 -11.00 13.17
C GLY A 70 -0.38 -9.88 13.71
N THR A 71 0.93 -9.99 13.49
CA THR A 71 1.88 -9.02 14.00
C THR A 71 1.70 -7.62 13.42
N LEU A 72 1.10 -7.49 12.22
CA LEU A 72 0.85 -6.19 11.62
C LEU A 72 -0.14 -5.36 12.44
N VAL A 73 -1.08 -6.01 13.11
CA VAL A 73 -2.04 -5.32 13.98
C VAL A 73 -1.32 -4.63 15.14
N ASP A 74 -0.29 -5.27 15.67
CA ASP A 74 0.45 -4.75 16.83
C ASP A 74 1.59 -3.80 16.43
N THR A 75 2.17 -3.98 15.25
CA THR A 75 3.37 -3.24 14.83
C THR A 75 3.09 -2.11 13.85
N LEU A 76 2.29 -2.37 12.83
CA LEU A 76 2.04 -1.37 11.78
C LEU A 76 0.78 -0.55 12.05
N LEU A 77 -0.33 -1.20 12.40
CA LEU A 77 -1.61 -0.52 12.55
C LEU A 77 -1.56 0.70 13.48
N PRO A 78 -0.85 0.64 14.64
CA PRO A 78 -0.77 1.81 15.52
C PRO A 78 -0.07 3.02 14.87
N GLN A 79 0.72 2.80 13.83
CA GLN A 79 1.43 3.86 13.12
C GLN A 79 0.61 4.48 11.99
N VAL A 80 -0.50 3.85 11.62
CA VAL A 80 -1.36 4.33 10.53
C VAL A 80 -2.28 5.42 11.06
N MET A 81 -1.90 6.66 10.83
CA MET A 81 -2.65 7.83 11.29
C MET A 81 -3.74 8.23 10.30
N ALA A 82 -3.55 7.91 9.04
CA ALA A 82 -4.49 8.20 7.96
C ALA A 82 -4.20 7.30 6.78
N VAL A 83 -5.18 7.11 5.90
CA VAL A 83 -4.98 6.38 4.65
C VAL A 83 -5.36 7.29 3.47
N PRO A 84 -4.70 7.16 2.31
CA PRO A 84 -3.61 6.24 2.05
C PRO A 84 -2.31 6.66 2.76
N MET A 85 -1.55 5.67 3.18
CA MET A 85 -0.22 5.88 3.74
C MET A 85 0.76 5.01 2.96
N THR A 86 1.89 5.57 2.57
CA THR A 86 2.89 4.85 1.79
C THR A 86 4.23 4.87 2.50
N ILE A 87 4.83 3.70 2.64
CA ILE A 87 6.13 3.51 3.28
C ILE A 87 7.05 2.84 2.28
N PHE A 88 8.29 3.27 2.22
CA PHE A 88 9.32 2.65 1.39
C PHE A 88 10.26 1.85 2.29
N VAL A 89 10.60 0.65 1.85
CA VAL A 89 11.57 -0.20 2.53
C VAL A 89 12.60 -0.68 1.52
N ASP A 90 13.82 -0.95 2.01
CA ASP A 90 14.88 -1.51 1.18
C ASP A 90 14.76 -3.04 1.13
N SER A 91 15.72 -3.70 0.46
CA SER A 91 15.73 -5.15 0.30
C SER A 91 15.88 -5.91 1.63
N GLU A 92 16.31 -5.25 2.68
CA GLU A 92 16.45 -5.85 4.00
C GLU A 92 15.24 -5.58 4.90
N GLY A 93 14.23 -4.86 4.38
CA GLY A 93 13.04 -4.51 5.13
C GLY A 93 13.18 -3.28 6.01
N THR A 94 14.27 -2.53 5.84
CA THR A 94 14.50 -1.31 6.61
C THR A 94 13.81 -0.13 5.92
N GLN A 95 13.08 0.68 6.69
CA GLN A 95 12.38 1.84 6.16
C GLN A 95 13.35 2.87 5.59
N VAL A 96 13.03 3.36 4.40
CA VAL A 96 13.80 4.40 3.71
C VAL A 96 13.02 5.71 3.79
N GLY A 97 13.58 6.70 4.47
CA GLY A 97 12.93 7.99 4.63
C GLY A 97 11.73 7.94 5.57
N THR A 98 10.80 8.85 5.38
CA THR A 98 9.59 8.96 6.20
C THR A 98 8.37 8.44 5.44
N ALA A 99 7.29 8.13 6.16
CA ALA A 99 6.03 7.74 5.54
C ALA A 99 5.40 8.94 4.82
N TYR A 100 4.74 8.64 3.71
CA TYR A 100 4.00 9.63 2.93
C TYR A 100 2.51 9.48 3.20
N MET A 101 1.86 10.56 3.60
CA MET A 101 0.42 10.59 3.83
C MET A 101 -0.28 11.19 2.61
N GLY A 102 -1.43 10.63 2.25
CA GLY A 102 -2.26 11.13 1.15
C GLY A 102 -1.93 10.51 -0.20
N ALA A 103 -2.91 10.62 -1.08
CA ALA A 103 -2.81 10.11 -2.45
C ALA A 103 -2.05 11.08 -3.35
N ARG A 104 -1.41 10.53 -4.37
CA ARG A 104 -0.75 11.31 -5.43
C ARG A 104 -1.07 10.67 -6.77
N ASP A 105 -0.92 11.44 -7.84
CA ASP A 105 -1.08 10.92 -9.18
C ASP A 105 0.16 10.12 -9.61
N LYS A 106 0.10 9.57 -10.81
CA LYS A 106 1.19 8.73 -11.33
C LYS A 106 2.51 9.50 -11.39
N GLU A 107 2.48 10.74 -11.87
CA GLU A 107 3.71 11.56 -11.97
C GLU A 107 4.30 11.87 -10.61
N GLY A 108 3.45 12.16 -9.61
CA GLY A 108 3.89 12.41 -8.25
C GLY A 108 4.60 11.21 -7.66
N TRP A 109 4.00 10.04 -7.78
CA TRP A 109 4.62 8.82 -7.28
C TRP A 109 5.87 8.43 -8.05
N ALA A 110 5.89 8.62 -9.37
CA ALA A 110 7.09 8.33 -10.18
C ALA A 110 8.28 9.17 -9.72
N GLY A 111 8.06 10.45 -9.45
CA GLY A 111 9.12 11.33 -8.94
C GLY A 111 9.66 10.87 -7.60
N ILE A 112 8.77 10.47 -6.69
CA ILE A 112 9.17 9.97 -5.38
C ILE A 112 9.92 8.64 -5.51
N LEU A 113 9.45 7.73 -6.36
CA LEU A 113 10.13 6.46 -6.61
C LEU A 113 11.54 6.67 -7.13
N ASP A 114 11.72 7.62 -8.06
CA ASP A 114 13.04 7.93 -8.61
C ASP A 114 13.98 8.45 -7.52
N GLU A 115 13.50 9.32 -6.64
CA GLU A 115 14.28 9.84 -5.52
C GLU A 115 14.67 8.73 -4.53
N VAL A 116 13.73 7.87 -4.18
CA VAL A 116 13.97 6.77 -3.24
C VAL A 116 14.98 5.78 -3.83
N LEU A 117 14.82 5.44 -5.11
CA LEU A 117 15.77 4.54 -5.79
C LEU A 117 17.17 5.12 -5.79
N ALA A 118 17.31 6.41 -6.08
CA ALA A 118 18.61 7.07 -6.07
C ALA A 118 19.26 7.02 -4.68
N SER A 119 18.47 7.06 -3.62
CA SER A 119 19.00 7.05 -2.25
C SER A 119 19.49 5.69 -1.79
N VAL A 120 19.05 4.59 -2.40
CA VAL A 120 19.40 3.22 -2.00
C VAL A 120 20.38 2.54 -2.97
N GLN A 121 20.78 3.21 -4.01
CA GLN A 121 21.74 2.70 -5.00
C GLN A 121 23.15 3.15 -4.72
#